data_4686d26ea0ea3e1d6957cc20f264b7c6
#
_entry.id   4686d26ea0ea3e1d6957cc20f264b7c6
#
_cell.length_a   1.000
_cell.length_b   1.000
_cell.length_c   1.000
_cell.angle_alpha   90.00
_cell.angle_beta   90.00
_cell.angle_gamma   90.00
#
_symmetry.space_group_name_H-M   'P 1'
#
loop_
_entity.id
_entity.type
_entity.pdbx_description
1 polymer ?
#
loop_
_entity_poly.entity_id
_entity_poly.type
_entity_poly.pdbx_seq_one_letter_code
_entity_poly.pdbx_strand_id
1 'polypeptide(L)'
;VDGGAYQAGPVSINNNSTVRLQMQSSPNFSTLKTSSVISGTTQSSWKITTTSQGSNLPNSFDFIDVQDAPISTLVISNTVTMSGLTQSATVSAPTNGFTSSVNGGPFDSSAKTINNGQSLRLAYTTSQILGDTAVGGVSVGGGALVDWSIQNLLSADNSPTFFDFVDKINQAPGTYITSDILN
;
A
#
# COMPACT_ATOMS: atom_id res chain seq x y z
N VAL A 1 0.39 47.74 19.43
CA VAL A 1 -0.75 48.67 19.29
C VAL A 1 -0.47 49.57 18.10
N ASP A 2 -1.45 49.83 17.26
CA ASP A 2 -1.42 50.78 16.13
C ASP A 2 -0.21 50.60 15.18
N GLY A 3 0.22 49.37 14.93
CA GLY A 3 1.37 49.06 14.07
C GLY A 3 2.75 49.20 14.69
N GLY A 4 2.82 49.55 15.96
CA GLY A 4 4.08 49.64 16.71
C GLY A 4 4.70 48.26 16.98
N ALA A 5 5.94 48.25 17.54
CA ALA A 5 6.67 47.03 17.87
C ALA A 5 5.90 46.16 18.89
N TYR A 6 6.04 44.82 18.78
CA TYR A 6 5.51 43.93 19.79
C TYR A 6 6.27 44.06 21.10
N GLN A 7 5.55 44.16 22.22
CA GLN A 7 6.11 44.24 23.57
C GLN A 7 5.43 43.23 24.49
N ALA A 8 6.19 42.76 25.47
CA ALA A 8 5.65 42.00 26.59
C ALA A 8 5.30 42.95 27.72
N GLY A 9 4.04 42.99 28.14
CA GLY A 9 3.59 43.79 29.26
C GLY A 9 2.42 44.73 28.91
N PRO A 10 1.95 45.51 29.92
CA PRO A 10 0.87 46.44 29.75
C PRO A 10 1.21 47.55 28.76
N VAL A 11 0.27 47.93 27.90
CA VAL A 11 0.38 49.03 26.95
C VAL A 11 -0.86 49.88 27.06
N SER A 12 -0.70 51.23 27.11
CA SER A 12 -1.83 52.11 27.05
C SER A 12 -2.47 52.11 25.66
N ILE A 13 -3.77 52.05 25.63
CA ILE A 13 -4.59 52.11 24.37
C ILE A 13 -5.61 53.25 24.47
N ASN A 14 -5.87 53.89 23.36
CA ASN A 14 -6.93 54.87 23.22
C ASN A 14 -8.16 54.24 22.57
N ASN A 15 -9.26 54.97 22.62
CA ASN A 15 -10.45 54.57 21.87
C ASN A 15 -10.11 54.47 20.35
N ASN A 16 -10.55 53.40 19.68
CA ASN A 16 -10.26 53.06 18.29
C ASN A 16 -8.79 52.60 18.01
N SER A 17 -7.92 52.37 19.02
CA SER A 17 -6.61 51.73 18.81
C SER A 17 -6.76 50.30 18.36
N THR A 18 -5.87 49.87 17.46
CA THR A 18 -5.77 48.48 17.01
C THR A 18 -4.77 47.67 17.85
N VAL A 19 -5.14 46.46 18.23
CA VAL A 19 -4.25 45.56 19.00
C VAL A 19 -3.94 44.33 18.16
N ARG A 20 -2.65 43.93 18.08
CA ARG A 20 -2.21 42.69 17.48
C ARG A 20 -1.47 41.88 18.51
N LEU A 21 -1.69 40.57 18.50
CA LEU A 21 -0.95 39.59 19.31
C LEU A 21 0.11 38.88 18.47
N GLN A 22 1.27 38.59 19.04
CA GLN A 22 2.29 37.75 18.46
C GLN A 22 2.64 36.63 19.45
N MET A 23 2.78 35.42 18.95
CA MET A 23 3.14 34.27 19.75
C MET A 23 3.95 33.31 18.89
N GLN A 24 5.04 32.75 19.42
CA GLN A 24 5.77 31.66 18.81
C GLN A 24 4.96 30.37 18.98
N SER A 25 4.75 29.61 17.88
CA SER A 25 4.14 28.30 17.94
C SER A 25 4.93 27.33 18.80
N SER A 26 4.31 26.23 19.23
CA SER A 26 5.02 25.15 19.91
C SER A 26 6.03 24.48 18.97
N PRO A 27 7.21 24.02 19.48
CA PRO A 27 8.09 23.15 18.71
C PRO A 27 7.51 21.73 18.53
N ASN A 28 6.50 21.35 19.31
CA ASN A 28 5.85 20.03 19.26
C ASN A 28 4.65 20.06 18.33
N PHE A 29 4.40 18.96 17.64
CA PHE A 29 3.20 18.76 16.81
C PHE A 29 1.91 18.73 17.65
N SER A 30 0.78 18.99 17.04
CA SER A 30 -0.57 18.89 17.63
C SER A 30 -0.73 19.60 18.97
N THR A 31 0.07 20.64 19.20
CA THR A 31 0.10 21.38 20.48
C THR A 31 -0.63 22.69 20.37
N LEU A 32 -1.60 22.90 21.27
CA LEU A 32 -2.34 24.13 21.42
C LEU A 32 -1.56 25.10 22.30
N LYS A 33 -1.37 26.34 21.82
CA LYS A 33 -0.96 27.48 22.61
C LYS A 33 -2.03 28.55 22.60
N THR A 34 -2.20 29.23 23.73
CA THR A 34 -3.17 30.32 23.90
C THR A 34 -2.45 31.57 24.39
N SER A 35 -2.73 32.68 23.77
CA SER A 35 -2.37 34.00 24.27
C SER A 35 -3.64 34.80 24.55
N SER A 36 -3.62 35.66 25.54
CA SER A 36 -4.76 36.49 25.86
C SER A 36 -4.36 37.92 26.13
N VAL A 37 -5.26 38.84 25.90
CA VAL A 37 -5.16 40.26 26.25
C VAL A 37 -6.33 40.63 27.13
N ILE A 38 -6.09 41.47 28.13
CA ILE A 38 -7.10 41.97 29.04
C ILE A 38 -7.13 43.48 28.90
N SER A 39 -8.31 44.03 28.73
CA SER A 39 -8.55 45.47 28.73
C SER A 39 -9.72 45.79 29.69
N GLY A 40 -9.39 46.42 30.80
CA GLY A 40 -10.35 46.61 31.90
C GLY A 40 -10.77 45.25 32.48
N THR A 41 -12.05 44.96 32.38
CA THR A 41 -12.65 43.65 32.81
C THR A 41 -12.81 42.66 31.67
N THR A 42 -12.52 43.06 30.43
CA THR A 42 -12.72 42.21 29.25
C THR A 42 -11.44 41.49 28.85
N GLN A 43 -11.55 40.16 28.69
CA GLN A 43 -10.48 39.30 28.19
C GLN A 43 -10.83 38.77 26.80
N SER A 44 -9.85 38.80 25.90
CA SER A 44 -9.91 38.14 24.60
C SER A 44 -8.74 37.16 24.46
N SER A 45 -8.99 36.00 23.86
CA SER A 45 -7.99 34.95 23.69
C SER A 45 -7.81 34.64 22.22
N TRP A 46 -6.52 34.40 21.85
CA TRP A 46 -6.11 33.90 20.55
C TRP A 46 -5.41 32.57 20.72
N LYS A 47 -5.81 31.57 19.93
CA LYS A 47 -5.32 30.20 19.99
C LYS A 47 -4.65 29.81 18.69
N ILE A 48 -3.50 29.15 18.76
CA ILE A 48 -2.86 28.50 17.62
C ILE A 48 -2.56 27.04 17.97
N THR A 49 -2.79 26.17 17.01
CA THR A 49 -2.44 24.75 17.13
C THR A 49 -1.42 24.43 16.04
N THR A 50 -0.33 23.75 16.43
CA THR A 50 0.68 23.27 15.48
C THR A 50 0.09 22.12 14.65
N THR A 51 0.62 21.89 13.46
CA THR A 51 0.22 20.82 12.57
C THR A 51 0.37 19.45 13.25
N SER A 52 -0.41 18.47 12.78
CA SER A 52 -0.23 17.07 13.18
C SER A 52 1.11 16.54 12.68
N GLN A 53 1.69 15.61 13.42
CA GLN A 53 2.84 14.83 12.92
C GLN A 53 2.43 14.04 11.68
N GLY A 54 3.27 14.04 10.66
CA GLY A 54 3.06 13.22 9.48
C GLY A 54 3.12 11.73 9.84
N SER A 55 2.32 10.93 9.14
CA SER A 55 2.31 9.46 9.27
C SER A 55 3.04 8.83 8.10
N ASN A 56 3.97 7.92 8.39
CA ASN A 56 4.59 7.01 7.44
C ASN A 56 3.96 5.59 7.49
N LEU A 57 2.91 5.41 8.30
CA LEU A 57 2.14 4.18 8.34
C LEU A 57 0.95 4.30 7.38
N PRO A 58 0.82 3.37 6.43
CA PRO A 58 -0.33 3.33 5.53
C PRO A 58 -1.59 2.85 6.25
N ASN A 59 -2.74 3.08 5.61
CA ASN A 59 -3.95 2.32 5.93
C ASN A 59 -3.70 0.83 5.66
N SER A 60 -4.52 -0.02 6.27
CA SER A 60 -4.48 -1.47 6.04
C SER A 60 -4.59 -1.80 4.54
N PHE A 61 -3.77 -2.72 4.08
CA PHE A 61 -3.74 -3.25 2.72
C PHE A 61 -3.42 -4.74 2.77
N ASP A 62 -3.67 -5.46 1.66
CA ASP A 62 -3.45 -6.89 1.57
C ASP A 62 -3.10 -7.32 0.14
N PHE A 63 -2.36 -8.43 0.01
CA PHE A 63 -2.11 -9.11 -1.25
C PHE A 63 -3.02 -10.33 -1.34
N ILE A 64 -3.63 -10.52 -2.51
CA ILE A 64 -4.52 -11.66 -2.74
C ILE A 64 -3.68 -12.91 -2.99
N ASP A 65 -3.83 -13.91 -2.14
CA ASP A 65 -3.15 -15.19 -2.25
C ASP A 65 -3.47 -15.89 -3.56
N VAL A 66 -2.48 -16.62 -4.08
CA VAL A 66 -2.60 -17.36 -5.34
C VAL A 66 -2.61 -18.86 -5.05
N GLN A 67 -3.61 -19.55 -5.59
CA GLN A 67 -3.72 -20.99 -5.57
C GLN A 67 -3.48 -21.54 -6.99
N ASP A 68 -3.04 -22.79 -7.09
CA ASP A 68 -2.83 -23.51 -8.34
C ASP A 68 -1.90 -22.80 -9.32
N ALA A 69 -0.87 -22.12 -8.80
CA ALA A 69 0.14 -21.46 -9.63
C ALA A 69 0.95 -22.51 -10.42
N PRO A 70 1.23 -22.29 -11.71
CA PRO A 70 2.14 -23.17 -12.45
C PRO A 70 3.53 -23.21 -11.80
N ILE A 71 4.19 -24.36 -11.82
CA ILE A 71 5.58 -24.51 -11.34
C ILE A 71 6.56 -23.74 -12.23
N SER A 72 7.71 -23.35 -11.67
CA SER A 72 8.80 -22.65 -12.39
C SER A 72 8.35 -21.40 -13.15
N THR A 73 7.32 -20.71 -12.64
CA THR A 73 6.69 -19.56 -13.30
C THR A 73 6.80 -18.32 -12.43
N LEU A 74 7.05 -17.17 -13.06
CA LEU A 74 6.99 -15.88 -12.38
C LEU A 74 5.53 -15.50 -12.12
N VAL A 75 5.16 -15.40 -10.87
CA VAL A 75 3.84 -14.94 -10.40
C VAL A 75 3.97 -13.52 -9.87
N ILE A 76 3.00 -12.67 -10.16
CA ILE A 76 2.98 -11.28 -9.73
C ILE A 76 1.66 -11.03 -8.98
N SER A 77 1.73 -10.36 -7.82
CA SER A 77 0.56 -10.06 -7.00
C SER A 77 -0.42 -9.07 -7.67
N ASN A 78 -1.61 -8.95 -7.11
CA ASN A 78 -2.47 -7.79 -7.36
C ASN A 78 -1.70 -6.49 -7.07
N THR A 79 -2.16 -5.40 -7.67
CA THR A 79 -1.63 -4.06 -7.40
C THR A 79 -2.32 -3.48 -6.17
N VAL A 80 -1.53 -3.09 -5.18
CA VAL A 80 -1.99 -2.37 -3.99
C VAL A 80 -1.63 -0.90 -4.13
N THR A 81 -2.58 0.01 -3.91
CA THR A 81 -2.33 1.45 -3.90
C THR A 81 -2.22 1.93 -2.45
N MET A 82 -1.08 2.53 -2.09
CA MET A 82 -0.85 3.04 -0.75
C MET A 82 -1.74 4.24 -0.44
N SER A 83 -2.37 4.22 0.73
CA SER A 83 -3.20 5.30 1.25
C SER A 83 -2.90 5.56 2.72
N GLY A 84 -3.27 6.75 3.22
CA GLY A 84 -3.06 7.13 4.62
C GLY A 84 -1.67 7.68 4.94
N LEU A 85 -0.74 7.67 3.99
CA LEU A 85 0.58 8.26 4.18
C LEU A 85 0.50 9.79 4.04
N THR A 86 1.03 10.51 5.00
CA THR A 86 1.20 11.98 4.92
C THR A 86 2.67 12.39 4.75
N GLN A 87 3.56 11.42 4.77
CA GLN A 87 4.98 11.53 4.40
C GLN A 87 5.42 10.23 3.71
N SER A 88 6.59 10.24 3.07
CA SER A 88 7.16 9.04 2.45
C SER A 88 7.42 7.95 3.47
N ALA A 89 7.21 6.70 3.09
CA ALA A 89 7.46 5.53 3.90
C ALA A 89 8.49 4.60 3.24
N THR A 90 9.18 3.81 4.05
CA THR A 90 10.05 2.75 3.57
C THR A 90 9.24 1.45 3.44
N VAL A 91 9.25 0.85 2.26
CA VAL A 91 8.89 -0.56 2.05
C VAL A 91 10.12 -1.38 2.42
N SER A 92 9.98 -2.34 3.34
CA SER A 92 11.10 -3.23 3.71
C SER A 92 11.58 -4.04 2.50
N ALA A 93 12.80 -4.56 2.58
CA ALA A 93 13.21 -5.64 1.69
C ALA A 93 12.19 -6.80 1.80
N PRO A 94 11.71 -7.37 0.68
CA PRO A 94 10.82 -8.53 0.72
C PRO A 94 11.50 -9.75 1.34
N THR A 95 10.71 -10.58 2.01
CA THR A 95 11.20 -11.80 2.67
C THR A 95 11.20 -12.99 1.70
N ASN A 96 11.95 -14.05 2.04
CA ASN A 96 11.89 -15.41 1.46
C ASN A 96 12.05 -15.45 -0.08
N GLY A 97 12.93 -14.64 -0.65
CA GLY A 97 13.20 -14.66 -2.10
C GLY A 97 12.17 -13.94 -2.96
N PHE A 98 11.17 -13.31 -2.34
CA PHE A 98 10.24 -12.43 -3.06
C PHE A 98 10.95 -11.14 -3.50
N THR A 99 10.38 -10.48 -4.49
CA THR A 99 10.81 -9.18 -4.98
C THR A 99 9.65 -8.20 -4.96
N SER A 100 9.94 -6.91 -4.89
CA SER A 100 8.91 -5.86 -4.89
C SER A 100 9.13 -4.84 -6.00
N SER A 101 8.04 -4.24 -6.46
CA SER A 101 8.02 -3.12 -7.41
C SER A 101 7.16 -2.00 -6.84
N VAL A 102 7.68 -0.78 -6.85
CA VAL A 102 6.95 0.43 -6.48
C VAL A 102 6.70 1.25 -7.73
N ASN A 103 5.45 1.67 -7.91
CA ASN A 103 5.00 2.58 -8.97
C ASN A 103 5.41 2.12 -10.39
N GLY A 104 5.38 0.81 -10.65
CA GLY A 104 5.74 0.21 -11.92
C GLY A 104 7.23 0.13 -12.21
N GLY A 105 8.09 0.44 -11.25
CA GLY A 105 9.53 0.25 -11.36
C GLY A 105 9.93 -1.24 -11.41
N PRO A 106 11.24 -1.53 -11.54
CA PRO A 106 11.72 -2.91 -11.60
C PRO A 106 11.43 -3.68 -10.30
N PHE A 107 11.23 -4.99 -10.45
CA PHE A 107 11.19 -5.92 -9.32
C PHE A 107 12.61 -6.25 -8.85
N ASP A 108 12.90 -6.02 -7.59
CA ASP A 108 14.13 -6.43 -6.93
C ASP A 108 13.91 -6.69 -5.43
N SER A 109 14.93 -7.18 -4.75
CA SER A 109 14.88 -7.56 -3.33
C SER A 109 15.30 -6.44 -2.38
N SER A 110 15.52 -5.22 -2.86
CA SER A 110 15.94 -4.10 -2.01
C SER A 110 14.75 -3.41 -1.33
N ALA A 111 15.02 -2.73 -0.22
CA ALA A 111 14.06 -1.81 0.37
C ALA A 111 13.83 -0.61 -0.55
N LYS A 112 12.61 -0.08 -0.57
CA LYS A 112 12.18 1.00 -1.47
C LYS A 112 11.48 2.12 -0.70
N THR A 113 11.40 3.29 -1.29
CA THR A 113 10.57 4.39 -0.78
C THR A 113 9.25 4.43 -1.53
N ILE A 114 8.16 4.64 -0.81
CA ILE A 114 6.82 4.77 -1.36
C ILE A 114 6.09 5.98 -0.79
N ASN A 115 5.28 6.63 -1.62
CA ASN A 115 4.44 7.76 -1.23
C ASN A 115 2.96 7.40 -1.32
N ASN A 116 2.13 8.24 -0.72
CA ASN A 116 0.68 8.11 -0.84
C ASN A 116 0.25 8.14 -2.31
N GLY A 117 -0.67 7.25 -2.68
CA GLY A 117 -1.16 7.11 -4.05
C GLY A 117 -0.27 6.27 -4.97
N GLN A 118 0.95 5.90 -4.58
CA GLN A 118 1.80 5.01 -5.36
C GLN A 118 1.39 3.55 -5.21
N SER A 119 1.67 2.76 -6.23
CA SER A 119 1.37 1.33 -6.25
C SER A 119 2.52 0.48 -5.72
N LEU A 120 2.18 -0.65 -5.09
CA LEU A 120 3.10 -1.69 -4.65
C LEU A 120 2.65 -3.03 -5.20
N ARG A 121 3.60 -3.84 -5.68
CA ARG A 121 3.40 -5.22 -6.13
C ARG A 121 4.54 -6.08 -5.64
N LEU A 122 4.24 -7.36 -5.43
CA LEU A 122 5.23 -8.40 -5.16
C LEU A 122 5.34 -9.34 -6.37
N ALA A 123 6.49 -10.00 -6.51
CA ALA A 123 6.70 -11.06 -7.47
C ALA A 123 7.54 -12.18 -6.85
N TYR A 124 7.27 -13.41 -7.30
CA TYR A 124 7.98 -14.61 -6.89
C TYR A 124 8.00 -15.63 -8.02
N THR A 125 9.13 -16.31 -8.22
CA THR A 125 9.19 -17.44 -9.15
C THR A 125 8.93 -18.73 -8.38
N THR A 126 7.85 -19.41 -8.73
CA THR A 126 7.41 -20.65 -8.09
C THR A 126 8.45 -21.74 -8.21
N SER A 127 8.49 -22.64 -7.23
CA SER A 127 9.38 -23.81 -7.24
C SER A 127 9.00 -24.83 -8.32
N GLN A 128 9.83 -25.85 -8.51
CA GLN A 128 9.55 -26.98 -9.41
C GLN A 128 8.69 -28.07 -8.76
N ILE A 129 8.30 -27.88 -7.50
CA ILE A 129 7.62 -28.90 -6.70
C ILE A 129 6.11 -28.63 -6.74
N LEU A 130 5.34 -29.66 -7.14
CA LEU A 130 3.87 -29.61 -7.09
C LEU A 130 3.41 -29.53 -5.63
N GLY A 131 2.37 -28.72 -5.38
CA GLY A 131 1.79 -28.52 -4.06
C GLY A 131 2.64 -27.69 -3.09
N ASP A 132 3.83 -27.25 -3.53
CA ASP A 132 4.68 -26.39 -2.70
C ASP A 132 4.01 -25.04 -2.43
N THR A 133 4.30 -24.48 -1.26
CA THR A 133 3.74 -23.18 -0.85
C THR A 133 4.87 -22.25 -0.45
N ALA A 134 4.91 -21.08 -1.07
CA ALA A 134 5.82 -20.00 -0.73
C ALA A 134 5.03 -18.87 -0.04
N VAL A 135 5.58 -18.34 1.06
CA VAL A 135 5.04 -17.18 1.77
C VAL A 135 6.13 -16.15 1.94
N GLY A 136 5.88 -14.94 1.49
CA GLY A 136 6.78 -13.81 1.65
C GLY A 136 6.01 -12.51 1.70
N GLY A 137 6.63 -11.45 2.17
CA GLY A 137 5.89 -10.19 2.35
C GLY A 137 6.82 -9.00 2.59
N VAL A 138 6.21 -7.87 2.85
CA VAL A 138 6.85 -6.59 3.15
C VAL A 138 6.15 -5.87 4.28
N SER A 139 6.89 -5.02 5.00
CA SER A 139 6.30 -4.01 5.87
C SER A 139 6.45 -2.62 5.24
N VAL A 140 5.57 -1.70 5.59
CA VAL A 140 5.62 -0.31 5.11
C VAL A 140 5.63 0.62 6.31
N GLY A 141 6.61 1.53 6.33
CA GLY A 141 6.77 2.52 7.40
C GLY A 141 7.10 1.94 8.77
N GLY A 142 7.58 0.69 8.83
CA GLY A 142 7.83 -0.01 10.10
C GLY A 142 6.57 -0.63 10.72
N GLY A 143 5.47 -0.70 9.98
CA GLY A 143 4.26 -1.42 10.38
C GLY A 143 4.45 -2.95 10.41
N ALA A 144 3.35 -3.67 10.64
CA ALA A 144 3.34 -5.13 10.58
C ALA A 144 3.72 -5.65 9.19
N LEU A 145 4.28 -6.85 9.13
CA LEU A 145 4.49 -7.56 7.88
C LEU A 145 3.14 -7.87 7.24
N VAL A 146 3.03 -7.59 5.95
CA VAL A 146 1.90 -8.01 5.11
C VAL A 146 2.43 -9.07 4.16
N ASP A 147 1.95 -10.27 4.33
CA ASP A 147 2.37 -11.46 3.59
C ASP A 147 1.53 -11.67 2.34
N TRP A 148 2.09 -12.45 1.46
CA TRP A 148 1.48 -12.97 0.26
C TRP A 148 1.87 -14.43 0.12
N SER A 149 0.86 -15.30 -0.05
CA SER A 149 1.03 -16.74 -0.20
C SER A 149 0.78 -17.18 -1.64
N ILE A 150 1.63 -18.08 -2.12
CA ILE A 150 1.48 -18.71 -3.44
C ILE A 150 1.60 -20.20 -3.24
N GLN A 151 0.55 -20.96 -3.61
CA GLN A 151 0.55 -22.40 -3.64
C GLN A 151 0.66 -22.87 -5.09
N ASN A 152 1.64 -23.73 -5.34
CA ASN A 152 1.78 -24.39 -6.63
C ASN A 152 0.63 -25.36 -6.88
N LEU A 153 0.33 -25.63 -8.15
CA LEU A 153 -0.61 -26.65 -8.58
C LEU A 153 -0.37 -27.97 -7.83
N LEU A 154 -1.41 -28.54 -7.25
CA LEU A 154 -1.30 -29.74 -6.40
C LEU A 154 -0.93 -30.99 -7.18
N SER A 155 -1.35 -31.09 -8.44
CA SER A 155 -1.02 -32.18 -9.35
C SER A 155 -1.00 -31.68 -10.78
N ALA A 156 -0.12 -32.24 -11.61
CA ALA A 156 -0.24 -32.04 -13.04
C ALA A 156 -1.54 -32.75 -13.49
N ASP A 157 -2.42 -32.03 -14.15
CA ASP A 157 -3.56 -32.65 -14.82
C ASP A 157 -3.04 -33.33 -16.11
N ASN A 158 -2.84 -34.63 -16.00
CA ASN A 158 -2.48 -35.49 -17.13
C ASN A 158 -3.71 -36.20 -17.72
N SER A 159 -4.91 -35.89 -17.22
CA SER A 159 -6.15 -36.46 -17.75
C SER A 159 -6.60 -35.62 -18.94
N PRO A 160 -6.62 -36.18 -20.13
CA PRO A 160 -7.23 -35.46 -21.25
C PRO A 160 -8.70 -35.15 -20.92
N THR A 161 -9.17 -33.98 -21.36
CA THR A 161 -10.63 -33.73 -21.35
C THR A 161 -11.34 -34.93 -22.01
N PHE A 162 -12.51 -35.30 -21.47
CA PHE A 162 -13.30 -36.36 -22.03
C PHE A 162 -13.34 -36.23 -23.54
N PHE A 163 -12.98 -37.33 -24.24
CA PHE A 163 -13.02 -37.40 -25.67
C PHE A 163 -13.78 -38.68 -26.08
N ASP A 164 -14.48 -38.63 -27.18
CA ASP A 164 -15.23 -39.75 -27.75
C ASP A 164 -15.02 -39.78 -29.26
N PHE A 165 -14.92 -40.95 -29.80
CA PHE A 165 -14.91 -41.14 -31.25
C PHE A 165 -16.34 -41.29 -31.73
N VAL A 166 -16.69 -40.56 -32.76
CA VAL A 166 -18.02 -40.68 -33.37
C VAL A 166 -18.14 -42.05 -34.02
N ASP A 167 -19.14 -42.83 -33.58
CA ASP A 167 -19.41 -44.13 -34.13
C ASP A 167 -19.82 -44.06 -35.62
N LYS A 168 -19.20 -44.90 -36.42
CA LYS A 168 -19.51 -44.99 -37.85
C LYS A 168 -20.34 -46.25 -38.10
N ILE A 169 -21.58 -46.03 -38.53
CA ILE A 169 -22.53 -47.09 -38.82
C ILE A 169 -22.72 -47.27 -40.35
N ASN A 170 -23.26 -48.38 -40.75
CA ASN A 170 -23.56 -48.71 -42.17
C ASN A 170 -22.30 -48.68 -43.09
N GLN A 171 -21.16 -49.16 -42.60
CA GLN A 171 -19.94 -49.25 -43.38
C GLN A 171 -19.93 -50.49 -44.26
N ALA A 172 -19.26 -50.42 -45.44
CA ALA A 172 -19.17 -51.57 -46.35
C ALA A 172 -18.27 -52.67 -45.75
N PRO A 173 -18.63 -53.93 -45.88
CA PRO A 173 -17.78 -55.03 -45.40
C PRO A 173 -16.40 -55.04 -46.05
N GLY A 174 -15.33 -55.31 -45.24
CA GLY A 174 -13.96 -55.47 -45.72
C GLY A 174 -13.21 -54.14 -46.01
N THR A 175 -13.76 -52.97 -45.63
CA THR A 175 -13.09 -51.68 -45.78
C THR A 175 -12.40 -51.24 -44.48
N TYR A 176 -11.27 -50.55 -44.59
CA TYR A 176 -10.65 -49.86 -43.47
C TYR A 176 -11.40 -48.55 -43.18
N ILE A 177 -11.84 -48.38 -41.97
CA ILE A 177 -12.55 -47.16 -41.53
C ILE A 177 -11.68 -46.38 -40.57
N THR A 178 -11.48 -45.12 -40.84
CA THR A 178 -10.70 -44.21 -39.98
C THR A 178 -11.63 -43.43 -39.05
N SER A 179 -11.27 -43.34 -37.78
CA SER A 179 -11.96 -42.46 -36.81
C SER A 179 -11.79 -40.98 -37.16
N ASP A 180 -12.56 -40.14 -36.50
CA ASP A 180 -12.35 -38.72 -36.55
C ASP A 180 -11.05 -38.32 -35.84
N ILE A 181 -10.49 -37.15 -36.19
CA ILE A 181 -9.34 -36.59 -35.51
C ILE A 181 -9.83 -35.94 -34.21
N LEU A 182 -9.21 -36.29 -33.10
CA LEU A 182 -9.45 -35.65 -31.81
C LEU A 182 -8.42 -34.50 -31.64
N ASN A 183 -8.90 -33.30 -31.33
CA ASN A 183 -8.11 -32.08 -31.09
C ASN A 183 -8.15 -31.73 -29.61
#